data_8f21d6f6b320c155d1c90afb64bf1139
#
_entry.id   8f21d6f6b320c155d1c90afb64bf1139
#
_cell.length_a   1.000
_cell.length_b   1.000
_cell.length_c   1.000
_cell.angle_alpha   90.00
_cell.angle_beta   90.00
_cell.angle_gamma   90.00
#
_symmetry.space_group_name_H-M   'P 1'
#
loop_
_entity.id
_entity.type
_entity.pdbx_description
1 polymer ?
#
loop_
_entity_poly.entity_id
_entity_poly.type
_entity_poly.pdbx_seq_one_letter_code
_entity_poly.pdbx_strand_id
1 'polypeptide(L)'
;WLRQPVAAYLRRFHNRSAATFVPTAALAAQLSAQGYRSVEVISRGGDTALYSPARRDEALRRAWGLPPGGLAVISVGRLAPEKNLGLAMRAFAAIRRLRPDARMVLVGDGPQRAALARAHPDAVFVGMRHGEDLAAHYASADLFLFPSLTETFGNVTLEAMASGVCPVAYDYAAAAEEIRDLG
;
A
#
# COMPACT_ATOMS: atom_id res chain seq x y z
N TRP A 1 25.45 15.90 7.23
CA TRP A 1 26.53 15.93 8.23
C TRP A 1 26.40 14.77 9.24
N LEU A 2 25.23 14.50 9.79
CA LEU A 2 25.00 13.44 10.78
C LEU A 2 24.78 12.04 10.20
N ARG A 3 24.61 11.86 8.90
CA ARG A 3 24.27 10.56 8.28
C ARG A 3 25.35 9.48 8.51
N GLN A 4 26.61 9.81 8.30
CA GLN A 4 27.70 8.84 8.45
C GLN A 4 27.93 8.37 9.90
N PRO A 5 28.03 9.26 10.90
CA PRO A 5 28.20 8.83 12.30
C PRO A 5 26.98 8.04 12.82
N VAL A 6 25.76 8.42 12.43
CA VAL A 6 24.55 7.66 12.81
C VAL A 6 24.56 6.27 12.15
N ALA A 7 24.89 6.16 10.88
CA ALA A 7 24.99 4.86 10.20
C ALA A 7 26.06 3.96 10.83
N ALA A 8 27.23 4.52 11.16
CA ALA A 8 28.29 3.78 11.84
C ALA A 8 27.87 3.30 13.26
N TYR A 9 27.16 4.15 14.01
CA TYR A 9 26.61 3.78 15.31
C TYR A 9 25.59 2.65 15.19
N LEU A 10 24.61 2.79 14.29
CA LEU A 10 23.58 1.75 14.07
C LEU A 10 24.20 0.43 13.64
N ARG A 11 25.14 0.44 12.70
CA ARG A 11 25.86 -0.77 12.29
C ARG A 11 26.60 -1.43 13.46
N ARG A 12 27.31 -0.64 14.28
CA ARG A 12 28.01 -1.17 15.45
C ARG A 12 27.05 -1.75 16.49
N PHE A 13 25.91 -1.10 16.69
CA PHE A 13 24.86 -1.58 17.60
C PHE A 13 24.27 -2.91 17.11
N HIS A 14 23.82 -2.97 15.86
CA HIS A 14 23.24 -4.18 15.28
C HIS A 14 24.24 -5.33 15.21
N ASN A 15 25.51 -5.08 14.88
CA ASN A 15 26.54 -6.11 14.81
C ASN A 15 26.92 -6.70 16.19
N ARG A 16 26.38 -6.18 17.28
CA ARG A 16 26.48 -6.76 18.64
C ARG A 16 25.27 -7.59 19.02
N SER A 17 24.21 -7.53 18.24
CA SER A 17 23.00 -8.35 18.43
C SER A 17 23.23 -9.74 17.82
N ALA A 18 22.48 -10.73 18.29
CA ALA A 18 22.54 -12.10 17.77
C ALA A 18 22.10 -12.14 16.27
N ALA A 19 21.06 -11.38 15.92
CA ALA A 19 20.61 -11.22 14.54
C ALA A 19 19.96 -9.84 14.34
N THR A 20 19.93 -9.40 13.07
CA THR A 20 19.17 -8.23 12.61
C THR A 20 18.11 -8.71 11.62
N PHE A 21 16.86 -8.63 12.01
CA PHE A 21 15.76 -9.05 11.17
C PHE A 21 15.29 -7.94 10.23
N VAL A 22 15.09 -8.29 8.98
CA VAL A 22 14.60 -7.37 7.93
C VAL A 22 13.46 -8.01 7.16
N PRO A 23 12.55 -7.20 6.60
CA PRO A 23 11.35 -7.73 5.94
C PRO A 23 11.58 -8.31 4.54
N THR A 24 12.64 -7.89 3.83
CA THR A 24 12.85 -8.25 2.42
C THR A 24 14.29 -8.70 2.16
N ALA A 25 14.48 -9.58 1.17
CA ALA A 25 15.80 -10.03 0.73
C ALA A 25 16.64 -8.88 0.16
N ALA A 26 16.00 -7.94 -0.55
CA ALA A 26 16.67 -6.75 -1.08
C ALA A 26 17.28 -5.88 0.04
N LEU A 27 16.53 -5.66 1.14
CA LEU A 27 17.03 -4.92 2.30
C LEU A 27 18.15 -5.69 3.03
N ALA A 28 18.04 -7.03 3.13
CA ALA A 28 19.10 -7.87 3.69
C ALA A 28 20.40 -7.71 2.89
N ALA A 29 20.34 -7.81 1.57
CA ALA A 29 21.49 -7.63 0.70
C ALA A 29 22.09 -6.22 0.83
N GLN A 30 21.26 -5.19 0.87
CA GLN A 30 21.70 -3.80 1.05
C GLN A 30 22.43 -3.59 2.37
N LEU A 31 21.88 -4.09 3.49
CA LEU A 31 22.52 -3.96 4.81
C LEU A 31 23.81 -4.77 4.89
N SER A 32 23.81 -5.99 4.34
CA SER A 32 25.03 -6.82 4.28
C SER A 32 26.14 -6.14 3.50
N ALA A 33 25.83 -5.51 2.36
CA ALA A 33 26.78 -4.71 1.59
C ALA A 33 27.32 -3.48 2.36
N GLN A 34 26.53 -2.96 3.32
CA GLN A 34 26.94 -1.87 4.22
C GLN A 34 27.70 -2.35 5.46
N GLY A 35 27.99 -3.66 5.55
CA GLY A 35 28.77 -4.27 6.63
C GLY A 35 27.98 -4.63 7.89
N TYR A 36 26.65 -4.77 7.80
CA TYR A 36 25.84 -5.41 8.82
C TYR A 36 26.06 -6.93 8.77
N ARG A 37 26.10 -7.57 9.94
CA ARG A 37 26.30 -9.01 10.11
C ARG A 37 25.03 -9.67 10.60
N SER A 38 24.91 -10.99 10.36
CA SER A 38 23.77 -11.78 10.84
C SER A 38 22.43 -11.13 10.47
N VAL A 39 22.29 -10.71 9.20
CA VAL A 39 21.04 -10.15 8.69
C VAL A 39 20.18 -11.29 8.18
N GLU A 40 19.01 -11.43 8.77
CA GLU A 40 18.04 -12.50 8.47
C GLU A 40 16.73 -11.91 7.97
N VAL A 41 16.12 -12.57 6.97
CA VAL A 41 14.83 -12.14 6.42
C VAL A 41 13.71 -12.79 7.23
N ILE A 42 12.84 -11.96 7.79
CA ILE A 42 11.55 -12.39 8.32
C ILE A 42 10.47 -11.69 7.49
N SER A 43 9.95 -12.39 6.48
CA SER A 43 8.80 -11.92 5.71
C SER A 43 7.54 -12.01 6.55
N ARG A 44 6.64 -11.02 6.41
CA ARG A 44 5.30 -11.10 6.96
C ARG A 44 4.39 -11.66 5.88
N GLY A 45 3.71 -12.77 6.19
CA GLY A 45 2.62 -13.26 5.36
C GLY A 45 1.38 -12.34 5.46
N GLY A 46 0.58 -12.28 4.41
CA GLY A 46 -0.77 -11.72 4.49
C GLY A 46 -1.74 -12.74 5.12
N ASP A 47 -2.68 -12.27 5.92
CA ASP A 47 -3.78 -13.11 6.42
C ASP A 47 -4.81 -13.36 5.30
N THR A 48 -4.60 -14.42 4.52
CA THR A 48 -5.48 -14.80 3.40
C THR A 48 -6.84 -15.34 3.86
N ALA A 49 -7.02 -15.64 5.12
CA ALA A 49 -8.35 -15.96 5.68
C ALA A 49 -9.16 -14.68 5.92
N LEU A 50 -8.49 -13.62 6.37
CA LEU A 50 -9.10 -12.30 6.54
C LEU A 50 -9.29 -11.60 5.18
N TYR A 51 -8.22 -11.50 4.38
CA TYR A 51 -8.23 -10.83 3.09
C TYR A 51 -8.54 -11.84 1.98
N SER A 52 -9.77 -11.76 1.43
CA SER A 52 -10.27 -12.72 0.45
C SER A 52 -11.27 -12.02 -0.49
N PRO A 53 -11.28 -12.38 -1.79
CA PRO A 53 -12.27 -11.89 -2.75
C PRO A 53 -13.71 -12.18 -2.35
N ALA A 54 -13.93 -13.24 -1.55
CA ALA A 54 -15.26 -13.62 -1.05
C ALA A 54 -15.92 -12.55 -0.14
N ARG A 55 -15.13 -11.58 0.33
CA ARG A 55 -15.65 -10.46 1.15
C ARG A 55 -16.15 -9.27 0.32
N ARG A 56 -16.24 -9.40 -1.01
CA ARG A 56 -16.80 -8.37 -1.89
C ARG A 56 -18.23 -8.05 -1.50
N ASP A 57 -18.51 -6.76 -1.30
CA ASP A 57 -19.82 -6.27 -0.86
C ASP A 57 -20.36 -5.23 -1.86
N GLU A 58 -21.41 -5.62 -2.56
CA GLU A 58 -22.08 -4.75 -3.54
C GLU A 58 -22.89 -3.62 -2.86
N ALA A 59 -23.27 -3.75 -1.58
CA ALA A 59 -23.88 -2.66 -0.83
C ALA A 59 -22.85 -1.55 -0.57
N LEU A 60 -21.62 -1.94 -0.23
CA LEU A 60 -20.51 -1.02 -0.05
C LEU A 60 -20.17 -0.27 -1.36
N ARG A 61 -20.16 -0.98 -2.49
CA ARG A 61 -19.95 -0.38 -3.81
C ARG A 61 -21.03 0.65 -4.17
N ARG A 62 -22.29 0.32 -3.90
CA ARG A 62 -23.40 1.28 -4.06
C ARG A 62 -23.24 2.51 -3.15
N ALA A 63 -22.81 2.32 -1.91
CA ALA A 63 -22.55 3.44 -0.99
C ALA A 63 -21.42 4.37 -1.49
N TRP A 64 -20.47 3.86 -2.27
CA TRP A 64 -19.46 4.68 -2.97
C TRP A 64 -19.99 5.39 -4.23
N GLY A 65 -21.26 5.17 -4.58
CA GLY A 65 -21.90 5.75 -5.78
C GLY A 65 -21.49 5.08 -7.08
N LEU A 66 -21.08 3.80 -7.05
CA LEU A 66 -20.78 3.02 -8.23
C LEU A 66 -22.09 2.46 -8.84
N PRO A 67 -22.26 2.60 -10.16
CA PRO A 67 -23.31 1.86 -10.87
C PRO A 67 -22.94 0.35 -10.95
N PRO A 68 -23.90 -0.52 -11.30
CA PRO A 68 -23.60 -1.92 -11.60
C PRO A 68 -22.50 -2.04 -12.67
N GLY A 69 -21.44 -2.83 -12.37
CA GLY A 69 -20.29 -2.97 -13.27
C GLY A 69 -19.32 -1.78 -13.31
N GLY A 70 -19.57 -0.74 -12.50
CA GLY A 70 -18.65 0.42 -12.35
C GLY A 70 -17.30 0.03 -11.80
N LEU A 71 -16.27 0.82 -12.10
CA LEU A 71 -14.88 0.55 -11.68
C LEU A 71 -14.56 1.23 -10.35
N ALA A 72 -14.24 0.44 -9.33
CA ALA A 72 -13.75 0.94 -8.03
C ALA A 72 -12.22 0.98 -8.02
N VAL A 73 -11.66 2.15 -7.82
CA VAL A 73 -10.22 2.36 -7.62
C VAL A 73 -9.99 2.71 -6.15
N ILE A 74 -9.16 1.94 -5.45
CA ILE A 74 -8.91 2.14 -4.02
C ILE A 74 -7.46 2.54 -3.76
N SER A 75 -7.25 3.38 -2.75
CA SER A 75 -5.94 3.61 -2.13
C SER A 75 -6.09 3.50 -0.62
N VAL A 76 -5.20 2.75 0.01
CA VAL A 76 -5.27 2.43 1.45
C VAL A 76 -3.98 2.84 2.13
N GLY A 77 -4.10 3.55 3.24
CA GLY A 77 -2.97 3.96 4.05
C GLY A 77 -3.10 5.34 4.64
N ARG A 78 -2.03 5.80 5.29
CA ARG A 78 -1.98 7.15 5.86
C ARG A 78 -2.07 8.20 4.75
N LEU A 79 -2.97 9.18 4.90
CA LEU A 79 -3.11 10.27 3.93
C LEU A 79 -2.04 11.35 4.19
N ALA A 80 -0.81 11.08 3.77
CA ALA A 80 0.38 11.87 4.05
C ALA A 80 1.29 12.00 2.83
N PRO A 81 2.23 12.98 2.80
CA PRO A 81 3.05 13.29 1.63
C PRO A 81 3.83 12.10 1.06
N GLU A 82 4.36 11.23 1.92
CA GLU A 82 5.14 10.05 1.52
C GLU A 82 4.32 9.03 0.72
N LYS A 83 3.00 9.05 0.81
CA LYS A 83 2.10 8.17 0.04
C LYS A 83 1.82 8.69 -1.37
N ASN A 84 2.31 9.88 -1.70
CA ASN A 84 2.23 10.47 -3.06
C ASN A 84 0.82 10.45 -3.66
N LEU A 85 -0.19 10.75 -2.83
CA LEU A 85 -1.60 10.68 -3.23
C LEU A 85 -1.94 11.63 -4.39
N GLY A 86 -1.18 12.69 -4.57
CA GLY A 86 -1.30 13.56 -5.74
C GLY A 86 -1.07 12.81 -7.07
N LEU A 87 -0.14 11.84 -7.11
CA LEU A 87 0.04 10.99 -8.28
C LEU A 87 -1.11 9.98 -8.43
N ALA A 88 -1.57 9.38 -7.33
CA ALA A 88 -2.75 8.50 -7.38
C ALA A 88 -3.96 9.21 -7.98
N MET A 89 -4.22 10.46 -7.57
CA MET A 89 -5.34 11.26 -8.10
C MET A 89 -5.17 11.62 -9.58
N ARG A 90 -3.94 11.93 -10.03
CA ARG A 90 -3.68 12.14 -11.48
C ARG A 90 -3.86 10.86 -12.29
N ALA A 91 -3.39 9.72 -11.79
CA ALA A 91 -3.60 8.42 -12.43
C ALA A 91 -5.10 8.09 -12.51
N PHE A 92 -5.83 8.30 -11.41
CA PHE A 92 -7.28 8.13 -11.39
C PHE A 92 -7.99 9.05 -12.40
N ALA A 93 -7.57 10.30 -12.53
CA ALA A 93 -8.14 11.21 -13.54
C ALA A 93 -7.95 10.70 -14.97
N ALA A 94 -6.83 10.03 -15.26
CA ALA A 94 -6.61 9.39 -16.56
C ALA A 94 -7.52 8.16 -16.74
N ILE A 95 -7.68 7.33 -15.72
CA ILE A 95 -8.61 6.19 -15.73
C ILE A 95 -10.05 6.67 -15.99
N ARG A 96 -10.48 7.74 -15.30
CA ARG A 96 -11.83 8.26 -15.41
C ARG A 96 -12.19 8.80 -16.81
N ARG A 97 -11.19 9.22 -17.60
CA ARG A 97 -11.41 9.58 -19.01
C ARG A 97 -11.82 8.39 -19.88
N LEU A 98 -11.33 7.19 -19.54
CA LEU A 98 -11.65 5.95 -20.24
C LEU A 98 -12.86 5.23 -19.63
N ARG A 99 -13.08 5.41 -18.33
CA ARG A 99 -14.15 4.81 -17.53
C ARG A 99 -14.83 5.88 -16.69
N PRO A 100 -15.80 6.64 -17.27
CA PRO A 100 -16.51 7.71 -16.57
C PRO A 100 -17.29 7.24 -15.34
N ASP A 101 -17.62 5.96 -15.29
CA ASP A 101 -18.26 5.25 -14.18
C ASP A 101 -17.32 4.92 -13.00
N ALA A 102 -16.02 5.21 -13.16
CA ALA A 102 -15.03 4.92 -12.10
C ALA A 102 -15.24 5.83 -10.88
N ARG A 103 -14.95 5.27 -9.69
CA ARG A 103 -14.89 5.98 -8.40
C ARG A 103 -13.56 5.74 -7.71
N MET A 104 -13.02 6.82 -7.12
CA MET A 104 -11.84 6.75 -6.26
C MET A 104 -12.26 6.66 -4.80
N VAL A 105 -11.76 5.64 -4.11
CA VAL A 105 -12.02 5.40 -2.69
C VAL A 105 -10.71 5.51 -1.92
N LEU A 106 -10.68 6.37 -0.92
CA LEU A 106 -9.51 6.61 -0.07
C LEU A 106 -9.81 6.09 1.34
N VAL A 107 -9.09 5.04 1.73
CA VAL A 107 -9.19 4.40 3.06
C VAL A 107 -8.00 4.84 3.90
N GLY A 108 -8.28 5.46 5.03
CA GLY A 108 -7.29 5.95 5.95
C GLY A 108 -7.52 7.39 6.39
N ASP A 109 -6.58 7.90 7.16
CA ASP A 109 -6.61 9.29 7.65
C ASP A 109 -5.19 9.88 7.64
N GLY A 110 -5.08 11.19 7.79
CA GLY A 110 -3.80 11.86 7.85
C GLY A 110 -3.86 13.35 7.52
N PRO A 111 -2.70 14.03 7.58
CA PRO A 111 -2.63 15.48 7.45
C PRO A 111 -3.10 16.02 6.10
N GLN A 112 -3.08 15.21 5.04
CA GLN A 112 -3.52 15.62 3.71
C GLN A 112 -5.03 15.42 3.44
N ARG A 113 -5.77 14.76 4.35
CA ARG A 113 -7.19 14.43 4.13
C ARG A 113 -8.04 15.63 3.75
N ALA A 114 -7.97 16.71 4.53
CA ALA A 114 -8.79 17.90 4.30
C ALA A 114 -8.46 18.60 2.98
N ALA A 115 -7.17 18.66 2.61
CA ALA A 115 -6.73 19.23 1.34
C ALA A 115 -7.18 18.39 0.14
N LEU A 116 -7.03 17.07 0.23
CA LEU A 116 -7.46 16.13 -0.81
C LEU A 116 -8.98 16.17 -1.00
N ALA A 117 -9.76 16.20 0.09
CA ALA A 117 -11.22 16.26 0.00
C ALA A 117 -11.73 17.55 -0.67
N ARG A 118 -11.06 18.69 -0.39
CA ARG A 118 -11.39 19.95 -1.08
C ARG A 118 -11.02 19.94 -2.57
N ALA A 119 -9.87 19.35 -2.90
CA ALA A 119 -9.38 19.28 -4.28
C ALA A 119 -10.13 18.25 -5.14
N HIS A 120 -10.66 17.21 -4.51
CA HIS A 120 -11.29 16.06 -5.17
C HIS A 120 -12.63 15.71 -4.49
N PRO A 121 -13.66 16.57 -4.60
CA PRO A 121 -14.95 16.37 -3.92
C PRO A 121 -15.71 15.13 -4.40
N ASP A 122 -15.39 14.63 -5.60
CA ASP A 122 -15.97 13.40 -6.17
C ASP A 122 -15.34 12.09 -5.65
N ALA A 123 -14.24 12.18 -4.91
CA ALA A 123 -13.60 11.01 -4.30
C ALA A 123 -14.27 10.65 -2.96
N VAL A 124 -14.34 9.36 -2.68
CA VAL A 124 -14.97 8.82 -1.46
C VAL A 124 -13.91 8.67 -0.37
N PHE A 125 -14.05 9.40 0.73
CA PHE A 125 -13.16 9.34 1.88
C PHE A 125 -13.84 8.57 3.01
N VAL A 126 -13.51 7.30 3.16
CA VAL A 126 -14.18 6.42 4.14
C VAL A 126 -13.56 6.48 5.54
N GLY A 127 -12.40 7.15 5.69
CA GLY A 127 -11.69 7.21 6.96
C GLY A 127 -10.91 5.92 7.27
N MET A 128 -10.44 5.80 8.50
CA MET A 128 -9.68 4.64 8.96
C MET A 128 -10.59 3.40 9.04
N ARG A 129 -10.11 2.27 8.52
CA ARG A 129 -10.77 0.97 8.57
C ARG A 129 -9.82 -0.10 9.07
N HIS A 130 -10.34 -1.14 9.71
CA HIS A 130 -9.56 -2.23 10.31
C HIS A 130 -10.27 -3.57 10.18
N GLY A 131 -9.50 -4.67 10.28
CA GLY A 131 -10.02 -6.03 10.32
C GLY A 131 -10.94 -6.35 9.15
N GLU A 132 -12.09 -6.95 9.43
CA GLU A 132 -13.06 -7.38 8.42
C GLU A 132 -13.62 -6.21 7.58
N ASP A 133 -13.81 -5.04 8.18
CA ASP A 133 -14.28 -3.86 7.47
C ASP A 133 -13.24 -3.39 6.43
N LEU A 134 -11.95 -3.39 6.78
CA LEU A 134 -10.89 -3.10 5.82
C LEU A 134 -10.82 -4.16 4.71
N ALA A 135 -10.94 -5.44 5.07
CA ALA A 135 -10.92 -6.52 4.10
C ALA A 135 -12.09 -6.43 3.10
N ALA A 136 -13.29 -6.05 3.57
CA ALA A 136 -14.45 -5.80 2.72
C ALA A 136 -14.21 -4.62 1.76
N HIS A 137 -13.55 -3.55 2.23
CA HIS A 137 -13.19 -2.42 1.39
C HIS A 137 -12.22 -2.83 0.27
N TYR A 138 -11.17 -3.60 0.58
CA TYR A 138 -10.28 -4.14 -0.46
C TYR A 138 -11.07 -5.01 -1.45
N ALA A 139 -11.74 -6.04 -0.99
CA ALA A 139 -12.44 -6.99 -1.86
C ALA A 139 -13.53 -6.35 -2.75
N SER A 140 -14.07 -5.20 -2.32
CA SER A 140 -15.06 -4.43 -3.08
C SER A 140 -14.45 -3.50 -4.12
N ALA A 141 -13.12 -3.39 -4.19
CA ALA A 141 -12.42 -2.63 -5.22
C ALA A 141 -11.99 -3.52 -6.40
N ASP A 142 -11.55 -2.89 -7.48
CA ASP A 142 -11.08 -3.55 -8.70
C ASP A 142 -9.60 -3.22 -8.99
N LEU A 143 -9.16 -1.99 -8.68
CA LEU A 143 -7.78 -1.54 -8.81
C LEU A 143 -7.29 -0.92 -7.51
N PHE A 144 -6.04 -1.22 -7.13
CA PHE A 144 -5.36 -0.61 -5.99
C PHE A 144 -4.23 0.31 -6.48
N LEU A 145 -4.37 1.63 -6.30
CA LEU A 145 -3.32 2.60 -6.63
C LEU A 145 -2.46 2.90 -5.41
N PHE A 146 -1.18 2.54 -5.49
CA PHE A 146 -0.25 2.68 -4.38
C PHE A 146 1.11 3.28 -4.82
N PRO A 147 1.16 4.57 -5.20
CA PRO A 147 2.39 5.25 -5.62
C PRO A 147 3.21 5.75 -4.42
N SER A 148 3.30 4.96 -3.34
CA SER A 148 4.06 5.32 -2.14
C SER A 148 5.55 5.46 -2.46
N LEU A 149 6.18 6.51 -1.94
CA LEU A 149 7.61 6.80 -2.15
C LEU A 149 8.49 6.08 -1.12
N THR A 150 7.91 5.65 -0.01
CA THR A 150 8.63 4.96 1.07
C THR A 150 7.77 3.84 1.63
N GLU A 151 8.25 2.62 1.51
CA GLU A 151 7.67 1.45 2.14
C GLU A 151 8.75 0.64 2.84
N THR A 152 8.41 0.16 4.04
CA THR A 152 9.30 -0.74 4.76
C THR A 152 9.01 -2.19 4.39
N PHE A 153 7.73 -2.55 4.27
CA PHE A 153 7.28 -3.90 3.93
C PHE A 153 6.19 -3.92 2.86
N GLY A 154 5.16 -3.03 2.95
CA GLY A 154 4.10 -2.96 1.96
C GLY A 154 2.97 -3.97 2.16
N ASN A 155 2.61 -4.32 3.41
CA ASN A 155 1.49 -5.22 3.71
C ASN A 155 0.21 -4.88 2.92
N VAL A 156 -0.04 -3.60 2.68
CA VAL A 156 -1.21 -3.12 1.92
C VAL A 156 -1.27 -3.67 0.48
N THR A 157 -0.10 -3.95 -0.13
CA THR A 157 -0.05 -4.58 -1.46
C THR A 157 -0.47 -6.05 -1.38
N LEU A 158 0.06 -6.79 -0.38
CA LEU A 158 -0.34 -8.17 -0.12
C LEU A 158 -1.82 -8.31 0.23
N GLU A 159 -2.33 -7.42 1.08
CA GLU A 159 -3.74 -7.35 1.46
C GLU A 159 -4.63 -7.12 0.22
N ALA A 160 -4.23 -6.20 -0.67
CA ALA A 160 -4.94 -5.96 -1.93
C ALA A 160 -4.95 -7.19 -2.84
N MET A 161 -3.77 -7.83 -3.06
CA MET A 161 -3.64 -9.03 -3.88
C MET A 161 -4.44 -10.20 -3.31
N ALA A 162 -4.35 -10.45 -2.00
CA ALA A 162 -5.12 -11.50 -1.32
C ALA A 162 -6.63 -11.26 -1.42
N SER A 163 -7.05 -10.01 -1.51
CA SER A 163 -8.46 -9.62 -1.72
C SER A 163 -8.89 -9.68 -3.20
N GLY A 164 -8.00 -10.10 -4.12
CA GLY A 164 -8.29 -10.19 -5.56
C GLY A 164 -8.26 -8.85 -6.29
N VAL A 165 -7.64 -7.82 -5.71
CA VAL A 165 -7.55 -6.47 -6.29
C VAL A 165 -6.23 -6.35 -7.05
N CYS A 166 -6.27 -5.83 -8.28
CA CYS A 166 -5.09 -5.62 -9.11
C CYS A 166 -4.27 -4.43 -8.58
N PRO A 167 -3.04 -4.62 -8.09
CA PRO A 167 -2.20 -3.54 -7.60
C PRO A 167 -1.48 -2.82 -8.73
N VAL A 168 -1.40 -1.49 -8.60
CA VAL A 168 -0.55 -0.61 -9.41
C VAL A 168 0.35 0.16 -8.45
N ALA A 169 1.59 -0.22 -8.36
CA ALA A 169 2.58 0.32 -7.45
C ALA A 169 3.92 0.56 -8.15
N TYR A 170 4.84 1.25 -7.49
CA TYR A 170 6.22 1.33 -7.97
C TYR A 170 6.92 -0.03 -7.84
N ASP A 171 7.81 -0.33 -8.80
CA ASP A 171 8.67 -1.52 -8.81
C ASP A 171 9.80 -1.38 -7.77
N TYR A 172 9.44 -1.38 -6.47
CA TYR A 172 10.41 -1.43 -5.38
C TYR A 172 9.77 -1.97 -4.07
N ALA A 173 10.60 -2.34 -3.10
CA ALA A 173 10.22 -2.96 -1.83
C ALA A 173 9.40 -4.25 -2.04
N ALA A 174 8.38 -4.50 -1.24
CA ALA A 174 7.55 -5.70 -1.37
C ALA A 174 6.85 -5.83 -2.72
N ALA A 175 6.43 -4.71 -3.33
CA ALA A 175 5.81 -4.74 -4.66
C ALA A 175 6.76 -5.30 -5.73
N ALA A 176 8.06 -4.98 -5.66
CA ALA A 176 9.06 -5.51 -6.59
C ALA A 176 9.30 -7.01 -6.42
N GLU A 177 9.22 -7.52 -5.21
CA GLU A 177 9.43 -8.95 -4.93
C GLU A 177 8.20 -9.79 -5.29
N GLU A 178 7.00 -9.29 -5.03
CA GLU A 178 5.78 -10.07 -5.06
C GLU A 178 4.96 -9.94 -6.35
N ILE A 179 5.02 -8.79 -7.04
CA ILE A 179 4.29 -8.61 -8.32
C ILE A 179 5.03 -9.27 -9.49
N ARG A 180 6.36 -9.44 -9.41
CA ARG A 180 7.15 -10.08 -10.50
C ARG A 180 6.90 -11.57 -10.66
N ASP A 181 6.51 -12.26 -9.60
CA ASP A 181 6.24 -13.71 -9.63
C ASP A 181 4.88 -14.07 -10.26
N LEU A 182 4.09 -13.06 -10.65
CA LEU A 182 2.77 -13.25 -11.26
C LEU A 182 2.74 -12.96 -12.78
N GLY A 183 3.90 -12.69 -13.39
CA GLY A 183 4.05 -12.34 -14.79
C GLY A 183 4.54 -13.50 -15.68
#